data_5c840b535a435e05ac9bcbd5fc170b24
#
_entry.id   5c840b535a435e05ac9bcbd5fc170b24
#
_cell.length_a   1.000
_cell.length_b   1.000
_cell.length_c   1.000
_cell.angle_alpha   90.00
_cell.angle_beta   90.00
_cell.angle_gamma   90.00
#
_symmetry.space_group_name_H-M   'P 1'
#
loop_
_entity.id
_entity.type
_entity.pdbx_description
1 polymer ?
#
loop_
_entity_poly.entity_id
_entity_poly.type
_entity_poly.pdbx_seq_one_letter_code
_entity_poly.pdbx_strand_id
1 'polypeptide(L)'
;MTQLFILQLVCCTITAMLALHLAMASLQVRWKERRYEISRWLLCGAMLLFSIHYFLQMTLGFRGQGADVGAVFNIMFYTPISFIITLSIINMESTTNNVLRYCLRGAAAYALIVIVFVFGVIQNGSLRIGSLLYVMLALFVASMAYFIYYIRDEIQKRKKKLLEESATDLMP
;
A
#
# COMPACT_ATOMS: atom_id res chain seq x y z
N MET A 1 -8.10 8.79 26.20
CA MET A 1 -7.81 9.57 24.99
C MET A 1 -6.32 9.85 24.81
N THR A 2 -5.58 10.19 25.85
CA THR A 2 -4.15 10.54 25.78
C THR A 2 -3.22 9.45 25.22
N GLN A 3 -3.41 8.18 25.60
CA GLN A 3 -2.55 7.08 25.13
C GLN A 3 -2.67 6.82 23.60
N LEU A 4 -3.90 6.86 23.07
CA LEU A 4 -4.12 6.67 21.64
C LEU A 4 -3.53 7.82 20.82
N PHE A 5 -3.68 9.05 21.30
CA PHE A 5 -3.10 10.23 20.66
C PHE A 5 -1.57 10.14 20.62
N ILE A 6 -0.94 9.76 21.74
CA ILE A 6 0.52 9.59 21.80
C ILE A 6 0.98 8.51 20.81
N LEU A 7 0.29 7.36 20.74
CA LEU A 7 0.61 6.31 19.80
C LEU A 7 0.53 6.78 18.34
N GLN A 8 -0.54 7.50 17.99
CA GLN A 8 -0.72 8.06 16.65
C GLN A 8 0.35 9.10 16.32
N LEU A 9 0.73 9.95 17.28
CA LEU A 9 1.81 10.93 17.11
C LEU A 9 3.15 10.24 16.86
N VAL A 10 3.47 9.21 17.65
CA VAL A 10 4.70 8.42 17.44
C VAL A 10 4.70 7.76 16.07
N CYS A 11 3.61 7.11 15.67
CA CYS A 11 3.51 6.49 14.34
C CYS A 11 3.62 7.53 13.21
N CYS A 12 2.97 8.69 13.34
CA CYS A 12 3.08 9.79 12.39
C CYS A 12 4.52 10.26 12.25
N THR A 13 5.20 10.49 13.37
CA THR A 13 6.60 10.95 13.38
C THR A 13 7.54 9.93 12.76
N ILE A 14 7.42 8.65 13.14
CA ILE A 14 8.26 7.58 12.60
C ILE A 14 8.06 7.45 11.10
N THR A 15 6.83 7.42 10.61
CA THR A 15 6.55 7.28 9.17
C THR A 15 6.98 8.52 8.38
N ALA A 16 6.86 9.73 8.93
CA ALA A 16 7.39 10.95 8.33
C ALA A 16 8.93 10.93 8.24
N MET A 17 9.60 10.49 9.30
CA MET A 17 11.07 10.38 9.30
C MET A 17 11.55 9.32 8.32
N LEU A 18 10.87 8.17 8.21
CA LEU A 18 11.18 7.15 7.21
C LEU A 18 10.98 7.67 5.79
N ALA A 19 9.92 8.43 5.53
CA ALA A 19 9.70 9.07 4.24
C ALA A 19 10.82 10.04 3.89
N LEU A 20 11.20 10.89 4.84
CA LEU A 20 12.30 11.84 4.68
C LEU A 20 13.64 11.12 4.42
N HIS A 21 13.92 10.07 5.20
CA HIS A 21 15.13 9.27 5.02
C HIS A 21 15.17 8.64 3.62
N LEU A 22 14.07 8.05 3.15
CA LEU A 22 13.97 7.49 1.81
C LEU A 22 14.11 8.56 0.72
N ALA A 23 13.59 9.76 0.93
CA ALA A 23 13.74 10.87 -0.02
C ALA A 23 15.19 11.35 -0.11
N MET A 24 15.88 11.43 1.03
CA MET A 24 17.27 11.89 1.10
C MET A 24 18.31 10.82 0.77
N ALA A 25 17.95 9.54 0.81
CA ALA A 25 18.85 8.44 0.50
C ALA A 25 19.29 8.51 -0.97
N SER A 26 20.39 9.20 -1.22
CA SER A 26 21.07 9.25 -2.51
C SER A 26 21.95 8.01 -2.63
N LEU A 27 21.43 6.99 -3.28
CA LEU A 27 22.21 5.79 -3.54
C LEU A 27 22.92 5.95 -4.89
N GLN A 28 24.24 6.15 -4.84
CA GLN A 28 25.12 6.02 -5.99
C GLN A 28 25.23 4.56 -6.42
N VAL A 29 24.14 3.99 -6.89
CA VAL A 29 24.11 2.60 -7.39
C VAL A 29 24.23 2.62 -8.90
N ARG A 30 25.28 1.95 -9.43
CA ARG A 30 25.53 1.82 -10.87
C ARG A 30 24.52 0.88 -11.55
N TRP A 31 24.02 1.27 -12.72
CA TRP A 31 23.53 0.44 -13.83
C TRP A 31 22.13 -0.20 -13.84
N LYS A 32 21.47 -0.52 -12.73
CA LYS A 32 20.04 -0.93 -12.73
C LYS A 32 19.14 0.08 -12.01
N GLU A 33 19.53 1.30 -12.01
CA GLU A 33 19.18 2.36 -11.06
C GLU A 33 17.74 2.82 -11.16
N ARG A 34 17.16 2.89 -12.37
CA ARG A 34 15.83 3.47 -12.56
C ARG A 34 14.72 2.70 -11.82
N ARG A 35 14.79 1.37 -11.81
CA ARG A 35 13.80 0.55 -11.09
C ARG A 35 13.92 0.73 -9.57
N TYR A 36 15.15 0.78 -9.10
CA TYR A 36 15.43 1.02 -7.69
C TYR A 36 14.98 2.41 -7.24
N GLU A 37 15.28 3.43 -8.03
CA GLU A 37 14.81 4.79 -7.74
C GLU A 37 13.30 4.91 -7.74
N ILE A 38 12.62 4.34 -8.73
CA ILE A 38 11.15 4.31 -8.77
C ILE A 38 10.59 3.62 -7.52
N SER A 39 11.14 2.46 -7.14
CA SER A 39 10.69 1.73 -5.94
C SER A 39 10.93 2.51 -4.66
N ARG A 40 12.05 3.21 -4.55
CA ARG A 40 12.36 4.10 -3.44
C ARG A 40 11.34 5.22 -3.31
N TRP A 41 11.02 5.90 -4.43
CA TRP A 41 10.02 6.96 -4.44
C TRP A 41 8.61 6.45 -4.15
N LEU A 42 8.26 5.25 -4.61
CA LEU A 42 6.99 4.60 -4.26
C LEU A 42 6.92 4.33 -2.75
N LEU A 43 7.98 3.78 -2.15
CA LEU A 43 8.02 3.57 -0.70
C LEU A 43 7.99 4.90 0.08
N CYS A 44 8.69 5.92 -0.39
CA CYS A 44 8.61 7.26 0.18
C CYS A 44 7.16 7.79 0.17
N GLY A 45 6.48 7.68 -0.97
CA GLY A 45 5.07 8.05 -1.10
C GLY A 45 4.15 7.25 -0.18
N ALA A 46 4.37 5.95 -0.03
CA ALA A 46 3.61 5.11 0.90
C ALA A 46 3.80 5.56 2.37
N MET A 47 5.04 5.86 2.78
CA MET A 47 5.33 6.34 4.13
C MET A 47 4.73 7.74 4.39
N LEU A 48 4.74 8.63 3.38
CA LEU A 48 4.05 9.92 3.46
C LEU A 48 2.52 9.74 3.62
N LEU A 49 1.91 8.84 2.87
CA LEU A 49 0.48 8.54 3.01
C LEU A 49 0.15 7.98 4.40
N PHE A 50 1.02 7.14 4.98
CA PHE A 50 0.87 6.70 6.37
C PHE A 50 0.95 7.87 7.35
N SER A 51 1.91 8.76 7.17
CA SER A 51 2.06 9.94 8.03
C SER A 51 0.82 10.83 7.95
N ILE A 52 0.33 11.12 6.73
CA ILE A 52 -0.89 11.90 6.50
C ILE A 52 -2.10 11.20 7.14
N HIS A 53 -2.22 9.88 7.01
CA HIS A 53 -3.29 9.11 7.63
C HIS A 53 -3.32 9.27 9.15
N TYR A 54 -2.17 9.10 9.83
CA TYR A 54 -2.10 9.28 11.28
C TYR A 54 -2.34 10.74 11.70
N PHE A 55 -1.83 11.69 10.94
CA PHE A 55 -2.07 13.11 11.19
C PHE A 55 -3.57 13.46 11.10
N LEU A 56 -4.25 12.99 10.05
CA LEU A 56 -5.69 13.21 9.88
C LEU A 56 -6.50 12.50 10.98
N GLN A 57 -6.08 11.30 11.42
CA GLN A 57 -6.73 10.64 12.55
C GLN A 57 -6.61 11.43 13.85
N MET A 58 -5.46 12.08 14.11
CA MET A 58 -5.26 12.91 15.29
C MET A 58 -6.08 14.20 15.25
N THR A 59 -6.08 14.88 14.09
CA THR A 59 -6.69 16.21 13.95
C THR A 59 -8.20 16.15 13.77
N LEU A 60 -8.71 15.21 12.99
CA LEU A 60 -10.14 15.09 12.68
C LEU A 60 -10.88 14.14 13.62
N GLY A 61 -10.16 13.38 14.44
CA GLY A 61 -10.75 12.55 15.48
C GLY A 61 -11.76 11.51 14.97
N PHE A 62 -11.57 10.97 13.75
CA PHE A 62 -12.52 10.04 13.10
C PHE A 62 -12.92 8.86 13.98
N ARG A 63 -11.99 8.35 14.81
CA ARG A 63 -12.31 7.29 15.78
C ARG A 63 -13.29 7.72 16.88
N GLY A 64 -13.33 9.01 17.18
CA GLY A 64 -14.30 9.58 18.14
C GLY A 64 -15.71 9.65 17.57
N GLN A 65 -15.87 9.61 16.24
CA GLN A 65 -17.17 9.62 15.56
C GLN A 65 -17.84 8.23 15.48
N GLY A 66 -17.10 7.17 15.84
CA GLY A 66 -17.55 5.79 15.87
C GLY A 66 -16.56 4.82 15.25
N ALA A 67 -16.63 3.56 15.68
CA ALA A 67 -15.76 2.50 15.17
C ALA A 67 -15.91 2.30 13.65
N ASP A 68 -17.12 2.44 13.14
CA ASP A 68 -17.43 2.28 11.71
C ASP A 68 -16.73 3.34 10.85
N VAL A 69 -16.77 4.61 11.27
CA VAL A 69 -16.11 5.72 10.56
C VAL A 69 -14.60 5.53 10.56
N GLY A 70 -14.05 5.11 11.71
CA GLY A 70 -12.63 4.79 11.81
C GLY A 70 -12.20 3.64 10.89
N ALA A 71 -13.03 2.60 10.78
CA ALA A 71 -12.78 1.45 9.91
C ALA A 71 -12.81 1.85 8.42
N VAL A 72 -13.80 2.62 8.00
CA VAL A 72 -13.90 3.17 6.64
C VAL A 72 -12.66 3.96 6.29
N PHE A 73 -12.24 4.86 7.17
CA PHE A 73 -11.07 5.70 6.99
C PHE A 73 -9.78 4.87 6.86
N ASN A 74 -9.63 3.84 7.70
CA ASN A 74 -8.50 2.91 7.62
C ASN A 74 -8.49 2.16 6.27
N ILE A 75 -9.61 1.63 5.81
CA ILE A 75 -9.70 0.91 4.53
C ILE A 75 -9.32 1.83 3.37
N MET A 76 -9.83 3.07 3.37
CA MET A 76 -9.56 4.06 2.32
C MET A 76 -8.07 4.42 2.21
N PHE A 77 -7.33 4.45 3.31
CA PHE A 77 -5.90 4.75 3.30
C PHE A 77 -5.01 3.52 3.16
N TYR A 78 -5.32 2.43 3.87
CA TYR A 78 -4.45 1.24 3.85
C TYR A 78 -4.48 0.50 2.51
N THR A 79 -5.58 0.56 1.77
CA THR A 79 -5.65 -0.05 0.44
C THR A 79 -4.64 0.56 -0.52
N PRO A 80 -4.62 1.88 -0.78
CA PRO A 80 -3.65 2.49 -1.69
C PRO A 80 -2.20 2.39 -1.15
N ILE A 81 -2.00 2.49 0.17
CA ILE A 81 -0.67 2.34 0.77
C ILE A 81 -0.12 0.94 0.49
N SER A 82 -0.90 -0.10 0.78
CA SER A 82 -0.50 -1.50 0.54
C SER A 82 -0.28 -1.77 -0.95
N PHE A 83 -1.09 -1.17 -1.81
CA PHE A 83 -0.92 -1.24 -3.25
C PHE A 83 0.41 -0.62 -3.70
N ILE A 84 0.76 0.57 -3.22
CA ILE A 84 2.01 1.26 -3.57
C ILE A 84 3.22 0.47 -3.07
N ILE A 85 3.17 -0.07 -1.85
CA ILE A 85 4.24 -0.93 -1.29
C ILE A 85 4.41 -2.17 -2.17
N THR A 86 3.32 -2.84 -2.52
CA THR A 86 3.35 -4.02 -3.39
C THR A 86 3.91 -3.69 -4.76
N LEU A 87 3.51 -2.55 -5.34
CA LEU A 87 4.03 -2.07 -6.62
C LEU A 87 5.54 -1.81 -6.55
N SER A 88 6.03 -1.25 -5.45
CA SER A 88 7.47 -1.04 -5.23
C SER A 88 8.23 -2.38 -5.24
N ILE A 89 7.74 -3.39 -4.53
CA ILE A 89 8.35 -4.72 -4.48
C ILE A 89 8.35 -5.36 -5.88
N ILE A 90 7.21 -5.33 -6.57
CA ILE A 90 7.08 -5.91 -7.91
C ILE A 90 8.01 -5.21 -8.90
N ASN A 91 8.12 -3.88 -8.84
CA ASN A 91 9.01 -3.13 -9.73
C ASN A 91 10.48 -3.52 -9.53
N MET A 92 10.87 -3.89 -8.30
CA MET A 92 12.23 -4.39 -8.02
C MET A 92 12.42 -5.84 -8.47
N GLU A 93 11.43 -6.70 -8.21
CA GLU A 93 11.55 -8.16 -8.34
C GLU A 93 11.12 -8.69 -9.70
N SER A 94 10.25 -7.97 -10.43
CA SER A 94 9.66 -8.46 -11.69
C SER A 94 10.71 -8.62 -12.78
N THR A 95 10.72 -9.82 -13.35
CA THR A 95 11.51 -10.16 -14.54
C THR A 95 10.77 -9.82 -15.83
N THR A 96 9.47 -9.52 -15.76
CA THR A 96 8.59 -9.26 -16.88
C THR A 96 8.00 -7.86 -16.84
N ASN A 97 7.62 -7.32 -18.02
CA ASN A 97 7.07 -5.96 -18.16
C ASN A 97 5.58 -5.84 -17.76
N ASN A 98 5.12 -6.67 -16.81
CA ASN A 98 3.71 -6.75 -16.41
C ASN A 98 3.28 -5.72 -15.34
N VAL A 99 4.15 -4.77 -14.99
CA VAL A 99 3.89 -3.74 -13.96
C VAL A 99 2.63 -2.94 -14.28
N LEU A 100 2.42 -2.58 -15.55
CA LEU A 100 1.23 -1.83 -15.97
C LEU A 100 -0.09 -2.58 -15.71
N ARG A 101 -0.12 -3.89 -16.04
CA ARG A 101 -1.31 -4.73 -15.79
C ARG A 101 -1.62 -4.82 -14.29
N TYR A 102 -0.58 -4.89 -13.48
CA TYR A 102 -0.73 -4.90 -12.04
C TYR A 102 -1.26 -3.56 -11.52
N CYS A 103 -0.72 -2.44 -12.02
CA CYS A 103 -1.23 -1.11 -11.71
C CYS A 103 -2.72 -0.96 -12.03
N LEU A 104 -3.16 -1.40 -13.20
CA LEU A 104 -4.56 -1.34 -13.61
C LEU A 104 -5.47 -2.17 -12.70
N ARG A 105 -5.06 -3.39 -12.33
CA ARG A 105 -5.85 -4.25 -11.44
C ARG A 105 -5.94 -3.68 -10.02
N GLY A 106 -4.83 -3.17 -9.48
CA GLY A 106 -4.83 -2.54 -8.16
C GLY A 106 -5.67 -1.26 -8.12
N ALA A 107 -5.56 -0.42 -9.17
CA ALA A 107 -6.39 0.78 -9.32
C ALA A 107 -7.87 0.44 -9.45
N ALA A 108 -8.22 -0.61 -10.20
CA ALA A 108 -9.61 -1.08 -10.33
C ALA A 108 -10.17 -1.59 -9.01
N ALA A 109 -9.37 -2.36 -8.24
CA ALA A 109 -9.78 -2.83 -6.91
C ALA A 109 -10.03 -1.66 -5.94
N TYR A 110 -9.15 -0.65 -5.96
CA TYR A 110 -9.33 0.55 -5.15
C TYR A 110 -10.54 1.38 -5.60
N ALA A 111 -10.74 1.53 -6.91
CA ALA A 111 -11.91 2.23 -7.45
C ALA A 111 -13.22 1.57 -7.00
N LEU A 112 -13.30 0.23 -6.96
CA LEU A 112 -14.48 -0.47 -6.44
C LEU A 112 -14.73 -0.13 -4.97
N ILE A 113 -13.70 -0.09 -4.13
CA ILE A 113 -13.83 0.30 -2.72
C ILE A 113 -14.35 1.74 -2.60
N VAL A 114 -13.81 2.66 -3.41
CA VAL A 114 -14.26 4.07 -3.44
C VAL A 114 -15.72 4.17 -3.89
N ILE A 115 -16.13 3.43 -4.90
CA ILE A 115 -17.52 3.41 -5.39
C ILE A 115 -18.46 2.93 -4.28
N VAL A 116 -18.14 1.83 -3.59
CA VAL A 116 -18.96 1.32 -2.47
C VAL A 116 -19.04 2.37 -1.34
N PHE A 117 -17.94 3.04 -1.03
CA PHE A 117 -17.91 4.11 -0.05
C PHE A 117 -18.82 5.27 -0.43
N VAL A 118 -18.66 5.81 -1.66
CA VAL A 118 -19.46 6.95 -2.15
C VAL A 118 -20.92 6.58 -2.16
N PHE A 119 -21.28 5.39 -2.64
CA PHE A 119 -22.65 4.90 -2.64
C PHE A 119 -23.21 4.82 -1.21
N GLY A 120 -22.42 4.30 -0.27
CA GLY A 120 -22.82 4.22 1.14
C GLY A 120 -23.05 5.60 1.78
N VAL A 121 -22.20 6.57 1.47
CA VAL A 121 -22.36 7.96 1.97
C VAL A 121 -23.62 8.61 1.36
N ILE A 122 -23.88 8.42 0.07
CA ILE A 122 -25.08 8.96 -0.60
C ILE A 122 -26.34 8.33 0.00
N GLN A 123 -26.34 7.01 0.22
CA GLN A 123 -27.50 6.30 0.75
C GLN A 123 -27.83 6.68 2.20
N ASN A 124 -26.83 6.88 3.04
CA ASN A 124 -27.01 7.11 4.48
C ASN A 124 -26.91 8.59 4.88
N GLY A 125 -26.55 9.48 3.97
CA GLY A 125 -26.33 10.91 4.26
C GLY A 125 -25.23 11.17 5.31
N SER A 126 -24.38 10.19 5.60
CA SER A 126 -23.35 10.25 6.63
C SER A 126 -22.18 9.34 6.29
N LEU A 127 -21.04 9.53 6.98
CA LEU A 127 -19.87 8.67 6.88
C LEU A 127 -20.09 7.26 7.48
N ARG A 128 -21.21 7.04 8.16
CA ARG A 128 -21.61 5.73 8.69
C ARG A 128 -22.34 4.97 7.58
N ILE A 129 -21.63 4.13 6.88
CA ILE A 129 -22.14 3.40 5.71
C ILE A 129 -22.88 2.10 6.05
N GLY A 130 -23.10 1.81 7.33
CA GLY A 130 -23.88 0.67 7.79
C GLY A 130 -23.37 -0.68 7.29
N SER A 131 -24.26 -1.49 6.72
CA SER A 131 -23.92 -2.83 6.20
C SER A 131 -22.93 -2.82 5.03
N LEU A 132 -22.81 -1.71 4.28
CA LEU A 132 -21.84 -1.57 3.20
C LEU A 132 -20.40 -1.59 3.70
N LEU A 133 -20.15 -1.33 4.99
CA LEU A 133 -18.85 -1.49 5.62
C LEU A 133 -18.31 -2.93 5.48
N TYR A 134 -19.19 -3.92 5.63
CA TYR A 134 -18.79 -5.33 5.47
C TYR A 134 -18.39 -5.65 4.03
N VAL A 135 -19.06 -5.04 3.05
CA VAL A 135 -18.70 -5.16 1.63
C VAL A 135 -17.33 -4.53 1.38
N MET A 136 -17.09 -3.32 1.89
CA MET A 136 -15.78 -2.67 1.81
C MET A 136 -14.69 -3.50 2.48
N LEU A 137 -14.96 -4.06 3.65
CA LEU A 137 -14.02 -4.91 4.38
C LEU A 137 -13.70 -6.18 3.58
N ALA A 138 -14.69 -6.83 2.99
CA ALA A 138 -14.50 -8.02 2.15
C ALA A 138 -13.61 -7.69 0.92
N LEU A 139 -13.89 -6.57 0.24
CA LEU A 139 -13.08 -6.10 -0.90
C LEU A 139 -11.64 -5.78 -0.46
N PHE A 140 -11.47 -5.15 0.70
CA PHE A 140 -10.16 -4.86 1.27
C PHE A 140 -9.37 -6.15 1.54
N VAL A 141 -9.97 -7.12 2.24
CA VAL A 141 -9.33 -8.41 2.55
C VAL A 141 -8.98 -9.16 1.25
N ALA A 142 -9.89 -9.20 0.28
CA ALA A 142 -9.64 -9.80 -1.03
C ALA A 142 -8.47 -9.12 -1.76
N SER A 143 -8.41 -7.79 -1.71
CA SER A 143 -7.31 -7.00 -2.31
C SER A 143 -5.98 -7.31 -1.63
N MET A 144 -5.95 -7.41 -0.29
CA MET A 144 -4.74 -7.76 0.46
C MET A 144 -4.26 -9.18 0.13
N ALA A 145 -5.18 -10.15 0.10
CA ALA A 145 -4.87 -11.53 -0.28
C ALA A 145 -4.30 -11.61 -1.70
N TYR A 146 -4.90 -10.86 -2.64
CA TYR A 146 -4.42 -10.77 -4.01
C TYR A 146 -3.00 -10.16 -4.08
N PHE A 147 -2.72 -9.10 -3.32
CA PHE A 147 -1.39 -8.46 -3.30
C PHE A 147 -0.33 -9.41 -2.76
N ILE A 148 -0.60 -10.12 -1.67
CA ILE A 148 0.30 -11.12 -1.07
C ILE A 148 0.56 -12.26 -2.05
N TYR A 149 -0.50 -12.78 -2.69
CA TYR A 149 -0.37 -13.85 -3.69
C TYR A 149 0.53 -13.42 -4.86
N TYR A 150 0.33 -12.21 -5.37
CA TYR A 150 1.09 -11.71 -6.51
C TYR A 150 2.57 -11.46 -6.17
N ILE A 151 2.88 -10.91 -5.00
CA ILE A 151 4.27 -10.76 -4.52
C ILE A 151 4.94 -12.14 -4.45
N ARG A 152 4.26 -13.11 -3.85
CA ARG A 152 4.79 -14.48 -3.72
C ARG A 152 5.08 -15.12 -5.08
N ASP A 153 4.17 -14.97 -6.02
CA ASP A 153 4.31 -15.49 -7.39
C ASP A 153 5.54 -14.87 -8.10
N GLU A 154 5.70 -13.55 -8.04
CA GLU A 154 6.84 -12.86 -8.65
C GLU A 154 8.18 -13.24 -8.00
N ILE A 155 8.23 -13.35 -6.68
CA ILE A 155 9.45 -13.81 -5.96
C ILE A 155 9.81 -15.25 -6.37
N GLN A 156 8.83 -16.13 -6.50
CA GLN A 156 9.08 -17.51 -6.92
C GLN A 156 9.59 -17.57 -8.37
N LYS A 157 9.02 -16.81 -9.28
CA LYS A 157 9.49 -16.70 -10.67
C LYS A 157 10.93 -16.23 -10.74
N ARG A 158 11.27 -15.21 -9.98
CA ARG A 158 12.65 -14.70 -9.92
C ARG A 158 13.61 -15.74 -9.36
N LYS A 159 13.24 -16.40 -8.27
CA LYS A 159 14.06 -17.46 -7.67
C LYS A 159 14.33 -18.58 -8.68
N LYS A 160 13.31 -19.02 -9.43
CA LYS A 160 13.44 -20.05 -10.46
C LYS A 160 14.41 -19.60 -11.56
N LYS A 161 14.28 -18.36 -12.04
CA LYS A 161 15.15 -17.80 -13.07
C LYS A 161 16.62 -17.73 -12.61
N LEU A 162 16.88 -17.31 -11.37
CA LEU A 162 18.23 -17.27 -10.82
C LEU A 162 18.86 -18.67 -10.68
N LEU A 163 18.06 -19.69 -10.34
CA LEU A 163 18.53 -21.08 -10.28
C LEU A 163 18.86 -21.61 -11.67
N GLU A 164 18.08 -21.28 -12.68
CA GLU A 164 18.34 -21.66 -14.09
C GLU A 164 19.62 -20.99 -14.61
N GLU A 165 19.81 -19.69 -14.35
CA GLU A 165 21.03 -18.95 -14.74
C GLU A 165 22.28 -19.52 -14.04
N SER A 166 22.22 -19.82 -12.73
CA SER A 166 23.34 -20.41 -12.01
C SER A 166 23.66 -21.84 -12.43
N ALA A 167 22.67 -22.63 -12.89
CA ALA A 167 22.90 -23.96 -13.42
C ALA A 167 23.57 -23.93 -14.80
N THR A 168 23.29 -22.92 -15.61
CA THR A 168 23.89 -22.73 -16.93
C THR A 168 25.37 -22.29 -16.83
N ASP A 169 25.72 -21.51 -15.82
CA ASP A 169 27.11 -21.05 -15.59
C ASP A 169 28.03 -22.16 -15.05
N LEU A 170 27.47 -23.29 -14.60
CA LEU A 170 28.21 -24.45 -14.08
C LEU A 170 28.39 -25.58 -15.10
N MET A 171 27.85 -25.46 -16.32
CA MET A 171 28.09 -26.39 -17.40
C MET A 171 29.26 -25.92 -18.28
N PRO A 172 30.37 -26.66 -18.35
CA PRO A 172 31.52 -26.33 -19.18
C PRO A 172 31.22 -26.39 -20.68
#